data_80bd62852e8bfe14f7cbb043ec7c80d4
#
_entry.id   80bd62852e8bfe14f7cbb043ec7c80d4
#
_cell.length_a   1.000
_cell.length_b   1.000
_cell.length_c   1.000
_cell.angle_alpha   90.00
_cell.angle_beta   90.00
_cell.angle_gamma   90.00
#
_symmetry.space_group_name_H-M   'P 1'
#
loop_
_entity.id
_entity.type
_entity.pdbx_description
1 polymer ?
#
loop_
_entity_poly.entity_id
_entity_poly.type
_entity_poly.pdbx_seq_one_letter_code
_entity_poly.pdbx_strand_id
1 'polypeptide(L)'
;LGAEVFVLHDAPDGTNINRDAGSTHIEALQRFVVEKGLDVGFAFDGDAYRCLCVDEKGNVVTGDHILYLCGKHLKERGELTTNTVVTTVMSNLGLHRALHALGIETVQTAVGDKYVYERMAQFGDAIGGEQSGHIIFLRDATTGDGLLTSLKVMEVLLAHRGTPVSELAAAMPVFPQVLVNVRVRDKHGWQDVAAIRDAIAAAEAQLGEDGRVLVRASGTEQLLRVMVEGKDQAEIEQLANAIADVVREAIGA
;
A
#
# COMPACT_ATOMS: atom_id res chain seq x y z
N LEU A 1 -27.76 -2.26 2.65
CA LEU A 1 -27.02 -3.39 2.08
C LEU A 1 -27.29 -4.72 2.81
N GLY A 2 -27.90 -4.67 3.99
CA GLY A 2 -28.30 -5.85 4.77
C GLY A 2 -27.15 -6.46 5.61
N ALA A 3 -26.06 -5.74 5.82
CA ALA A 3 -25.00 -6.14 6.76
C ALA A 3 -25.41 -5.82 8.20
N GLU A 4 -25.04 -6.68 9.14
CA GLU A 4 -24.99 -6.34 10.56
C GLU A 4 -23.72 -5.54 10.85
N VAL A 5 -23.84 -4.38 11.45
CA VAL A 5 -22.72 -3.45 11.63
C VAL A 5 -22.48 -3.20 13.10
N PHE A 6 -21.22 -3.38 13.53
CA PHE A 6 -20.70 -3.00 14.85
C PHE A 6 -19.78 -1.79 14.66
N VAL A 7 -19.98 -0.75 15.47
CA VAL A 7 -19.20 0.48 15.37
C VAL A 7 -18.29 0.61 16.59
N LEU A 8 -17.01 0.92 16.35
CA LEU A 8 -16.04 1.25 17.36
C LEU A 8 -15.74 2.75 17.30
N HIS A 9 -15.42 3.36 18.45
CA HIS A 9 -15.05 4.77 18.57
C HIS A 9 -16.12 5.74 18.01
N ASP A 10 -17.39 5.47 18.31
CA ASP A 10 -18.57 6.22 17.86
C ASP A 10 -18.97 7.39 18.76
N ALA A 11 -18.09 7.80 19.70
CA ALA A 11 -18.31 8.89 20.63
C ALA A 11 -17.28 10.03 20.44
N PRO A 12 -17.35 10.77 19.30
CA PRO A 12 -16.44 11.90 19.07
C PRO A 12 -16.75 13.06 20.02
N ASP A 13 -15.69 13.67 20.59
CA ASP A 13 -15.78 14.82 21.50
C ASP A 13 -15.15 16.10 20.92
N GLY A 14 -14.69 16.05 19.65
CA GLY A 14 -14.03 17.15 18.97
C GLY A 14 -12.52 17.24 19.24
N THR A 15 -11.97 16.42 20.14
CA THR A 15 -10.55 16.41 20.52
C THR A 15 -9.92 15.02 20.51
N ASN A 16 -10.73 13.97 20.39
CA ASN A 16 -10.29 12.57 20.44
C ASN A 16 -10.05 11.91 19.07
N ILE A 17 -9.95 12.68 18.01
CA ILE A 17 -9.63 12.17 16.68
C ILE A 17 -8.31 11.37 16.70
N ASN A 18 -8.28 10.19 16.08
CA ASN A 18 -7.15 9.26 16.02
C ASN A 18 -6.62 8.75 17.39
N ARG A 19 -7.31 9.01 18.49
CA ARG A 19 -6.91 8.51 19.81
C ARG A 19 -7.17 7.01 19.88
N ASP A 20 -6.10 6.21 19.75
CA ASP A 20 -6.13 4.73 19.75
C ASP A 20 -7.19 4.16 18.78
N ALA A 21 -7.39 4.83 17.64
CA ALA A 21 -8.46 4.56 16.69
C ALA A 21 -8.03 4.77 15.24
N GLY A 22 -8.79 4.16 14.33
CA GLY A 22 -8.66 4.34 12.90
C GLY A 22 -7.53 3.52 12.25
N SER A 23 -7.21 3.84 11.01
CA SER A 23 -6.26 3.07 10.19
C SER A 23 -4.81 3.13 10.69
N THR A 24 -4.46 4.10 11.53
CA THR A 24 -3.14 4.22 12.16
C THR A 24 -3.02 3.50 13.50
N HIS A 25 -4.13 3.04 14.07
CA HIS A 25 -4.22 2.29 15.34
C HIS A 25 -5.25 1.17 15.19
N ILE A 26 -4.92 0.20 14.34
CA ILE A 26 -5.88 -0.81 13.85
C ILE A 26 -6.03 -2.01 14.81
N GLU A 27 -5.17 -2.12 15.82
CA GLU A 27 -5.06 -3.29 16.70
C GLU A 27 -6.35 -3.56 17.49
N ALA A 28 -7.08 -2.51 17.84
CA ALA A 28 -8.37 -2.67 18.52
C ALA A 28 -9.41 -3.32 17.61
N LEU A 29 -9.44 -2.92 16.34
CA LEU A 29 -10.31 -3.51 15.33
C LEU A 29 -9.94 -4.98 15.05
N GLN A 30 -8.63 -5.30 14.95
CA GLN A 30 -8.15 -6.67 14.72
C GLN A 30 -8.66 -7.61 15.83
N ARG A 31 -8.49 -7.23 17.10
CA ARG A 31 -9.00 -8.01 18.23
C ARG A 31 -10.52 -8.15 18.19
N PHE A 32 -11.22 -7.05 17.93
CA PHE A 32 -12.68 -7.04 17.92
C PHE A 32 -13.28 -7.94 16.84
N VAL A 33 -12.73 -7.92 15.63
CA VAL A 33 -13.16 -8.79 14.52
C VAL A 33 -13.05 -10.26 14.92
N VAL A 34 -11.92 -10.66 15.49
CA VAL A 34 -11.67 -12.06 15.91
C VAL A 34 -12.56 -12.45 17.09
N GLU A 35 -12.66 -11.60 18.13
CA GLU A 35 -13.46 -11.88 19.33
C GLU A 35 -14.96 -12.01 19.04
N LYS A 36 -15.45 -11.24 18.06
CA LYS A 36 -16.87 -11.28 17.66
C LYS A 36 -17.15 -12.25 16.52
N GLY A 37 -16.13 -12.83 15.90
CA GLY A 37 -16.30 -13.71 14.75
C GLY A 37 -16.91 -13.00 13.55
N LEU A 38 -16.45 -11.78 13.26
CA LEU A 38 -16.97 -10.97 12.16
C LEU A 38 -16.29 -11.35 10.83
N ASP A 39 -17.00 -11.15 9.73
CA ASP A 39 -16.50 -11.47 8.39
C ASP A 39 -15.40 -10.49 7.92
N VAL A 40 -15.50 -9.22 8.31
CA VAL A 40 -14.55 -8.16 7.92
C VAL A 40 -14.66 -6.97 8.87
N GLY A 41 -13.54 -6.27 9.08
CA GLY A 41 -13.49 -4.96 9.73
C GLY A 41 -12.97 -3.88 8.80
N PHE A 42 -13.41 -2.63 8.98
CA PHE A 42 -12.93 -1.47 8.25
C PHE A 42 -12.44 -0.39 9.21
N ALA A 43 -11.26 0.15 8.92
CA ALA A 43 -10.67 1.26 9.67
C ALA A 43 -10.40 2.45 8.74
N PHE A 44 -10.80 3.63 9.18
CA PHE A 44 -10.62 4.88 8.44
C PHE A 44 -9.60 5.77 9.14
N ASP A 45 -8.97 6.69 8.42
CA ASP A 45 -8.17 7.75 9.03
C ASP A 45 -9.03 8.95 9.43
N GLY A 46 -8.41 9.98 10.02
CA GLY A 46 -9.14 11.07 10.66
C GLY A 46 -9.99 11.92 9.73
N ASP A 47 -9.66 12.00 8.46
CA ASP A 47 -10.44 12.70 7.41
C ASP A 47 -11.21 11.74 6.50
N ALA A 48 -11.15 10.43 6.79
CA ALA A 48 -11.85 9.34 6.11
C ALA A 48 -11.52 9.19 4.62
N TYR A 49 -10.38 9.69 4.17
CA TYR A 49 -9.89 9.43 2.80
C TYR A 49 -9.33 8.02 2.64
N ARG A 50 -8.76 7.46 3.71
CA ARG A 50 -8.14 6.13 3.71
C ARG A 50 -9.05 5.09 4.34
N CYS A 51 -8.95 3.88 3.79
CA CYS A 51 -9.59 2.69 4.34
C CYS A 51 -8.59 1.54 4.36
N LEU A 52 -8.43 0.92 5.51
CA LEU A 52 -7.80 -0.39 5.64
C LEU A 52 -8.85 -1.40 6.10
N CYS A 53 -8.65 -2.67 5.76
CA CYS A 53 -9.54 -3.72 6.20
C CYS A 53 -8.82 -4.67 7.18
N VAL A 54 -9.62 -5.43 7.91
CA VAL A 54 -9.17 -6.54 8.74
C VAL A 54 -9.97 -7.76 8.34
N ASP A 55 -9.30 -8.87 8.05
CA ASP A 55 -9.94 -10.13 7.71
C ASP A 55 -10.50 -10.85 8.97
N GLU A 56 -11.24 -11.92 8.77
CA GLU A 56 -11.87 -12.72 9.83
C GLU A 56 -10.85 -13.37 10.80
N LYS A 57 -9.56 -13.39 10.45
CA LYS A 57 -8.46 -13.91 11.29
C LYS A 57 -7.72 -12.81 12.04
N GLY A 58 -8.09 -11.53 11.81
CA GLY A 58 -7.44 -10.40 12.42
C GLY A 58 -6.22 -9.87 11.64
N ASN A 59 -5.95 -10.34 10.44
CA ASN A 59 -4.86 -9.82 9.62
C ASN A 59 -5.26 -8.51 8.93
N VAL A 60 -4.30 -7.60 8.78
CA VAL A 60 -4.52 -6.34 8.07
C VAL A 60 -4.51 -6.59 6.56
N VAL A 61 -5.58 -6.15 5.91
CA VAL A 61 -5.74 -6.10 4.45
C VAL A 61 -5.43 -4.66 4.04
N THR A 62 -4.23 -4.44 3.52
CA THR A 62 -3.70 -3.11 3.18
C THR A 62 -4.33 -2.53 1.92
N GLY A 63 -4.02 -1.26 1.60
CA GLY A 63 -4.45 -0.65 0.34
C GLY A 63 -4.00 -1.43 -0.90
N ASP A 64 -2.83 -2.07 -0.86
CA ASP A 64 -2.37 -2.92 -1.97
C ASP A 64 -3.28 -4.14 -2.17
N HIS A 65 -3.72 -4.80 -1.10
CA HIS A 65 -4.70 -5.89 -1.20
C HIS A 65 -6.05 -5.38 -1.73
N ILE A 66 -6.49 -4.19 -1.31
CA ILE A 66 -7.73 -3.57 -1.79
C ILE A 66 -7.62 -3.27 -3.28
N LEU A 67 -6.49 -2.72 -3.75
CA LEU A 67 -6.22 -2.50 -5.17
C LEU A 67 -6.25 -3.81 -5.97
N TYR A 68 -5.67 -4.89 -5.42
CA TYR A 68 -5.72 -6.21 -6.03
C TYR A 68 -7.15 -6.73 -6.13
N LEU A 69 -7.89 -6.76 -5.02
CA LEU A 69 -9.25 -7.30 -4.96
C LEU A 69 -10.21 -6.53 -5.88
N CYS A 70 -10.20 -5.20 -5.77
CA CYS A 70 -11.08 -4.35 -6.57
C CYS A 70 -10.65 -4.30 -8.04
N GLY A 71 -9.35 -4.26 -8.34
CA GLY A 71 -8.83 -4.30 -9.72
C GLY A 71 -9.21 -5.60 -10.44
N LYS A 72 -9.07 -6.75 -9.77
CA LYS A 72 -9.52 -8.05 -10.26
C LYS A 72 -11.04 -8.05 -10.52
N HIS A 73 -11.81 -7.59 -9.56
CA HIS A 73 -13.27 -7.53 -9.67
C HIS A 73 -13.75 -6.63 -10.82
N LEU A 74 -13.15 -5.46 -10.97
CA LEU A 74 -13.46 -4.57 -12.10
C LEU A 74 -13.11 -5.22 -13.44
N LYS A 75 -12.01 -5.97 -13.53
CA LYS A 75 -11.66 -6.72 -14.74
C LYS A 75 -12.69 -7.80 -15.05
N GLU A 76 -13.09 -8.60 -14.07
CA GLU A 76 -14.09 -9.66 -14.22
C GLU A 76 -15.44 -9.10 -14.69
N ARG A 77 -15.79 -7.87 -14.32
CA ARG A 77 -17.00 -7.16 -14.76
C ARG A 77 -16.84 -6.41 -16.09
N GLY A 78 -15.64 -6.37 -16.65
CA GLY A 78 -15.36 -5.58 -17.87
C GLY A 78 -15.36 -4.06 -17.61
N GLU A 79 -15.17 -3.63 -16.37
CA GLU A 79 -15.18 -2.24 -15.94
C GLU A 79 -13.76 -1.65 -15.74
N LEU A 80 -12.70 -2.47 -15.86
CA LEU A 80 -11.31 -2.02 -15.85
C LEU A 80 -10.90 -1.52 -17.25
N THR A 81 -11.34 -0.33 -17.59
CA THR A 81 -11.36 0.23 -18.96
C THR A 81 -10.02 0.22 -19.67
N THR A 82 -8.92 0.57 -18.97
CA THR A 82 -7.55 0.60 -19.52
C THR A 82 -6.78 -0.69 -19.25
N ASN A 83 -7.41 -1.68 -18.59
CA ASN A 83 -6.77 -2.88 -18.06
C ASN A 83 -5.55 -2.57 -17.16
N THR A 84 -5.57 -1.42 -16.48
CA THR A 84 -4.47 -0.89 -15.67
C THR A 84 -4.95 -0.53 -14.27
N VAL A 85 -4.11 -0.83 -13.26
CA VAL A 85 -4.23 -0.33 -11.88
C VAL A 85 -3.10 0.64 -11.63
N VAL A 86 -3.43 1.87 -11.21
CA VAL A 86 -2.44 2.89 -10.89
C VAL A 86 -2.00 2.74 -9.43
N THR A 87 -0.70 2.67 -9.21
CA THR A 87 -0.07 2.46 -7.90
C THR A 87 0.99 3.53 -7.64
N THR A 88 1.66 3.48 -6.52
CA THR A 88 2.86 4.29 -6.29
C THR A 88 4.11 3.43 -6.22
N VAL A 89 5.28 4.07 -6.28
CA VAL A 89 6.58 3.38 -6.09
C VAL A 89 6.71 2.67 -4.74
N MET A 90 5.81 2.93 -3.78
CA MET A 90 5.79 2.27 -2.47
C MET A 90 4.93 0.99 -2.45
N SER A 91 4.09 0.77 -3.45
CA SER A 91 3.25 -0.44 -3.50
C SER A 91 4.09 -1.70 -3.55
N ASN A 92 3.63 -2.72 -2.84
CA ASN A 92 4.35 -3.98 -2.67
C ASN A 92 4.59 -4.72 -3.99
N LEU A 93 5.74 -5.33 -4.16
CA LEU A 93 6.08 -6.13 -5.34
C LEU A 93 5.05 -7.25 -5.60
N GLY A 94 4.49 -7.80 -4.51
CA GLY A 94 3.44 -8.82 -4.58
C GLY A 94 2.18 -8.33 -5.30
N LEU A 95 1.79 -7.06 -5.13
CA LEU A 95 0.68 -6.47 -5.87
C LEU A 95 0.93 -6.51 -7.38
N HIS A 96 2.10 -6.03 -7.81
CA HIS A 96 2.46 -5.99 -9.22
C HIS A 96 2.45 -7.39 -9.85
N ARG A 97 3.04 -8.36 -9.16
CA ARG A 97 3.06 -9.75 -9.62
C ARG A 97 1.68 -10.38 -9.67
N ALA A 98 0.87 -10.18 -8.65
CA ALA A 98 -0.48 -10.74 -8.58
C ALA A 98 -1.39 -10.16 -9.67
N LEU A 99 -1.32 -8.85 -9.92
CA LEU A 99 -2.08 -8.21 -11.00
C LEU A 99 -1.59 -8.65 -12.38
N HIS A 100 -0.27 -8.71 -12.58
CA HIS A 100 0.32 -9.16 -13.84
C HIS A 100 -0.05 -10.62 -14.17
N ALA A 101 -0.11 -11.50 -13.17
CA ALA A 101 -0.57 -12.88 -13.34
C ALA A 101 -2.02 -12.97 -13.82
N LEU A 102 -2.83 -11.95 -13.55
CA LEU A 102 -4.20 -11.79 -14.07
C LEU A 102 -4.23 -11.07 -15.43
N GLY A 103 -3.08 -10.72 -16.00
CA GLY A 103 -2.98 -9.90 -17.22
C GLY A 103 -3.50 -8.47 -17.01
N ILE A 104 -3.33 -7.92 -15.80
CA ILE A 104 -3.61 -6.52 -15.48
C ILE A 104 -2.27 -5.79 -15.40
N GLU A 105 -2.17 -4.68 -16.11
CA GLU A 105 -0.99 -3.82 -16.07
C GLU A 105 -0.98 -2.95 -14.82
N THR A 106 0.22 -2.58 -14.36
CA THR A 106 0.39 -1.61 -13.27
C THR A 106 1.22 -0.43 -13.73
N VAL A 107 0.82 0.77 -13.32
CA VAL A 107 1.60 1.99 -13.54
C VAL A 107 1.92 2.60 -12.19
N GLN A 108 3.22 2.80 -11.95
CA GLN A 108 3.71 3.38 -10.71
C GLN A 108 3.92 4.89 -10.88
N THR A 109 3.38 5.65 -9.95
CA THR A 109 3.61 7.10 -9.82
C THR A 109 4.54 7.41 -8.66
N ALA A 110 4.95 8.65 -8.52
CA ALA A 110 5.53 9.15 -7.28
C ALA A 110 4.53 9.01 -6.13
N VAL A 111 5.02 8.99 -4.89
CA VAL A 111 4.17 8.94 -3.67
C VAL A 111 3.35 10.22 -3.57
N GLY A 112 2.05 10.07 -3.39
CA GLY A 112 1.07 11.13 -3.21
C GLY A 112 -0.16 10.92 -4.10
N ASP A 113 -1.32 11.02 -3.49
CA ASP A 113 -2.64 10.88 -4.11
C ASP A 113 -2.82 11.75 -5.36
N LYS A 114 -2.26 12.95 -5.34
CA LYS A 114 -2.25 13.87 -6.47
C LYS A 114 -1.67 13.22 -7.74
N TYR A 115 -0.54 12.53 -7.63
CA TYR A 115 0.10 11.91 -8.80
C TYR A 115 -0.68 10.71 -9.31
N VAL A 116 -1.30 9.95 -8.39
CA VAL A 116 -2.21 8.86 -8.74
C VAL A 116 -3.39 9.41 -9.51
N TYR A 117 -4.06 10.45 -8.97
CA TYR A 117 -5.21 11.07 -9.62
C TYR A 117 -4.85 11.69 -11.00
N GLU A 118 -3.74 12.44 -11.08
CA GLU A 118 -3.28 13.04 -12.34
C GLU A 118 -3.10 11.99 -13.44
N ARG A 119 -2.46 10.86 -13.10
CA ARG A 119 -2.31 9.73 -14.01
C ARG A 119 -3.66 9.16 -14.43
N MET A 120 -4.51 8.86 -13.46
CA MET A 120 -5.84 8.28 -13.72
C MET A 120 -6.69 9.20 -14.60
N ALA A 121 -6.74 10.49 -14.29
CA ALA A 121 -7.52 11.48 -15.04
C ALA A 121 -7.02 11.65 -16.48
N GLN A 122 -5.71 11.57 -16.70
CA GLN A 122 -5.10 11.72 -18.02
C GLN A 122 -5.41 10.53 -18.94
N PHE A 123 -5.45 9.31 -18.41
CA PHE A 123 -5.57 8.09 -19.22
C PHE A 123 -6.90 7.37 -19.08
N GLY A 124 -7.76 7.78 -18.14
CA GLY A 124 -9.04 7.13 -17.87
C GLY A 124 -8.90 5.81 -17.11
N ASP A 125 -7.85 5.67 -16.27
CA ASP A 125 -7.66 4.48 -15.47
C ASP A 125 -8.75 4.39 -14.39
N ALA A 126 -9.42 3.24 -14.26
CA ALA A 126 -10.62 3.09 -13.45
C ALA A 126 -10.35 3.11 -11.94
N ILE A 127 -9.19 2.58 -11.51
CA ILE A 127 -8.80 2.45 -10.11
C ILE A 127 -7.31 2.77 -9.94
N GLY A 128 -6.99 3.42 -8.83
CA GLY A 128 -5.61 3.65 -8.40
C GLY A 128 -5.56 3.99 -6.93
N GLY A 129 -4.34 3.94 -6.35
CA GLY A 129 -4.19 4.26 -4.93
C GLY A 129 -2.83 3.93 -4.36
N GLU A 130 -2.79 3.90 -3.03
CA GLU A 130 -1.60 3.72 -2.23
C GLU A 130 -1.76 2.58 -1.22
N GLN A 131 -0.66 1.96 -0.82
CA GLN A 131 -0.60 0.94 0.24
C GLN A 131 -1.25 1.42 1.55
N SER A 132 -1.21 2.73 1.82
CA SER A 132 -1.81 3.36 3.00
C SER A 132 -3.34 3.29 3.05
N GLY A 133 -3.99 2.84 1.98
CA GLY A 133 -5.45 2.73 1.89
C GLY A 133 -6.15 3.94 1.24
N HIS A 134 -5.39 4.89 0.69
CA HIS A 134 -5.96 5.96 -0.13
C HIS A 134 -6.27 5.40 -1.52
N ILE A 135 -7.53 5.08 -1.79
CA ILE A 135 -7.98 4.43 -3.03
C ILE A 135 -8.95 5.36 -3.77
N ILE A 136 -8.72 5.53 -5.05
CA ILE A 136 -9.54 6.34 -5.96
C ILE A 136 -10.26 5.42 -6.94
N PHE A 137 -11.57 5.54 -7.02
CA PHE A 137 -12.40 4.96 -8.07
C PHE A 137 -12.85 6.11 -8.99
N LEU A 138 -12.16 6.32 -10.10
CA LEU A 138 -12.28 7.53 -10.93
C LEU A 138 -13.71 7.81 -11.43
N ARG A 139 -14.51 6.76 -11.63
CA ARG A 139 -15.92 6.88 -12.04
C ARG A 139 -16.79 7.49 -10.95
N ASP A 140 -16.44 7.25 -9.67
CA ASP A 140 -17.28 7.57 -8.52
C ASP A 140 -16.77 8.80 -7.76
N ALA A 141 -15.43 9.03 -7.72
CA ALA A 141 -14.81 10.13 -7.00
C ALA A 141 -13.48 10.58 -7.64
N THR A 142 -13.09 11.84 -7.42
CA THR A 142 -11.83 12.43 -7.88
C THR A 142 -10.72 12.41 -6.83
N THR A 143 -11.01 11.87 -5.66
CA THR A 143 -10.08 11.71 -4.53
C THR A 143 -10.35 10.37 -3.84
N GLY A 144 -9.48 9.99 -2.90
CA GLY A 144 -9.76 8.86 -2.02
C GLY A 144 -11.02 9.09 -1.20
N ASP A 145 -11.77 8.05 -1.00
CA ASP A 145 -12.95 8.01 -0.16
C ASP A 145 -12.97 6.64 0.54
N GLY A 146 -12.68 6.66 1.85
CA GLY A 146 -12.58 5.45 2.64
C GLY A 146 -13.92 4.72 2.75
N LEU A 147 -15.01 5.49 2.86
CA LEU A 147 -16.36 4.92 2.95
C LEU A 147 -16.75 4.23 1.63
N LEU A 148 -16.54 4.91 0.50
CA LEU A 148 -16.72 4.32 -0.83
C LEU A 148 -15.84 3.08 -0.99
N THR A 149 -14.58 3.14 -0.58
CA THR A 149 -13.65 2.01 -0.64
C THR A 149 -14.17 0.81 0.13
N SER A 150 -14.68 1.02 1.35
CA SER A 150 -15.28 -0.07 2.14
C SER A 150 -16.48 -0.71 1.43
N LEU A 151 -17.34 0.09 0.80
CA LEU A 151 -18.48 -0.40 0.01
C LEU A 151 -18.03 -1.18 -1.23
N LYS A 152 -16.96 -0.74 -1.91
CA LYS A 152 -16.38 -1.46 -3.05
C LYS A 152 -15.78 -2.80 -2.65
N VAL A 153 -15.12 -2.86 -1.49
CA VAL A 153 -14.66 -4.14 -0.92
C VAL A 153 -15.86 -5.04 -0.61
N MET A 154 -16.93 -4.50 -0.02
CA MET A 154 -18.15 -5.28 0.22
C MET A 154 -18.80 -5.80 -1.06
N GLU A 155 -18.74 -5.05 -2.18
CA GLU A 155 -19.18 -5.56 -3.49
C GLU A 155 -18.37 -6.80 -3.91
N VAL A 156 -17.05 -6.78 -3.72
CA VAL A 156 -16.18 -7.93 -3.99
C VAL A 156 -16.58 -9.13 -3.13
N LEU A 157 -16.76 -8.93 -1.82
CA LEU A 157 -17.12 -10.01 -0.89
C LEU A 157 -18.48 -10.60 -1.23
N LEU A 158 -19.45 -9.78 -1.60
CA LEU A 158 -20.78 -10.25 -2.02
C LEU A 158 -20.74 -11.04 -3.33
N ALA A 159 -19.84 -10.69 -4.26
CA ALA A 159 -19.64 -11.44 -5.49
C ALA A 159 -18.98 -12.80 -5.25
N HIS A 160 -18.20 -12.93 -4.17
CA HIS A 160 -17.47 -14.14 -3.78
C HIS A 160 -18.03 -14.78 -2.50
N ARG A 161 -19.36 -14.79 -2.35
CA ARG A 161 -20.03 -15.31 -1.14
C ARG A 161 -19.54 -16.70 -0.77
N GLY A 162 -19.16 -16.86 0.51
CA GLY A 162 -18.63 -18.10 1.06
C GLY A 162 -17.10 -18.22 1.01
N THR A 163 -16.41 -17.26 0.38
CA THR A 163 -14.94 -17.20 0.41
C THR A 163 -14.53 -16.12 1.42
N PRO A 164 -13.79 -16.46 2.48
CA PRO A 164 -13.35 -15.50 3.49
C PRO A 164 -12.39 -14.45 2.91
N VAL A 165 -12.32 -13.29 3.56
CA VAL A 165 -11.44 -12.19 3.15
C VAL A 165 -9.97 -12.63 3.13
N SER A 166 -9.56 -13.41 4.14
CA SER A 166 -8.20 -13.93 4.22
C SER A 166 -7.81 -14.80 3.02
N GLU A 167 -8.74 -15.56 2.47
CA GLU A 167 -8.49 -16.39 1.29
C GLU A 167 -8.42 -15.54 0.02
N LEU A 168 -9.30 -14.56 -0.14
CA LEU A 168 -9.28 -13.65 -1.26
C LEU A 168 -7.98 -12.80 -1.27
N ALA A 169 -7.55 -12.31 -0.12
CA ALA A 169 -6.33 -11.52 0.04
C ALA A 169 -5.05 -12.35 -0.14
N ALA A 170 -5.04 -13.63 0.24
CA ALA A 170 -3.88 -14.52 0.14
C ALA A 170 -3.39 -14.74 -1.30
N ALA A 171 -4.23 -14.45 -2.30
CA ALA A 171 -3.84 -14.51 -3.70
C ALA A 171 -2.82 -13.41 -4.09
N MET A 172 -2.65 -12.38 -3.25
CA MET A 172 -1.59 -11.37 -3.34
C MET A 172 -0.55 -11.61 -2.23
N PRO A 173 0.57 -12.29 -2.50
CA PRO A 173 1.62 -12.49 -1.51
C PRO A 173 2.28 -11.16 -1.16
N VAL A 174 2.54 -10.92 0.12
CA VAL A 174 3.25 -9.73 0.59
C VAL A 174 4.73 -10.04 0.71
N PHE A 175 5.55 -9.27 -0.01
CA PHE A 175 7.00 -9.33 0.14
C PHE A 175 7.42 -8.52 1.37
N PRO A 176 8.27 -9.06 2.25
CA PRO A 176 8.91 -8.28 3.30
C PRO A 176 9.58 -7.01 2.77
N GLN A 177 9.47 -5.91 3.53
CA GLN A 177 10.10 -4.62 3.21
C GLN A 177 10.90 -4.12 4.41
N VAL A 178 12.08 -3.59 4.15
CA VAL A 178 12.90 -2.89 5.14
C VAL A 178 13.11 -1.45 4.67
N LEU A 179 12.85 -0.49 5.55
CA LEU A 179 13.03 0.92 5.31
C LEU A 179 14.03 1.50 6.29
N VAL A 180 15.17 1.98 5.78
CA VAL A 180 16.21 2.66 6.58
C VAL A 180 16.23 4.15 6.23
N ASN A 181 16.05 5.00 7.23
CA ASN A 181 16.16 6.45 7.06
C ASN A 181 17.60 6.89 7.38
N VAL A 182 18.22 7.59 6.44
CA VAL A 182 19.61 8.10 6.59
C VAL A 182 19.60 9.61 6.52
N ARG A 183 20.00 10.28 7.60
CA ARG A 183 20.21 11.73 7.61
C ARG A 183 21.39 12.09 6.72
N VAL A 184 21.24 13.10 5.88
CA VAL A 184 22.24 13.51 4.89
C VAL A 184 22.42 15.03 4.92
N ARG A 185 23.64 15.48 4.56
CA ARG A 185 23.96 16.92 4.45
C ARG A 185 23.18 17.60 3.34
N ASP A 186 23.03 16.90 2.21
CA ASP A 186 22.19 17.32 1.09
C ASP A 186 21.45 16.09 0.55
N LYS A 187 20.13 16.20 0.43
CA LYS A 187 19.27 15.15 -0.13
C LYS A 187 19.14 15.21 -1.65
N HIS A 188 19.77 16.18 -2.29
CA HIS A 188 19.80 16.34 -3.74
C HIS A 188 21.11 15.81 -4.30
N GLY A 189 21.10 15.36 -5.55
CA GLY A 189 22.31 14.92 -6.24
C GLY A 189 22.92 13.60 -5.76
N TRP A 190 22.28 12.87 -4.84
CA TRP A 190 22.77 11.56 -4.38
C TRP A 190 22.91 10.54 -5.53
N GLN A 191 22.10 10.70 -6.58
CA GLN A 191 22.14 9.88 -7.78
C GLN A 191 23.46 10.01 -8.56
N ASP A 192 24.20 11.10 -8.37
CA ASP A 192 25.48 11.35 -9.04
C ASP A 192 26.65 10.74 -8.26
N VAL A 193 26.44 10.28 -7.03
CA VAL A 193 27.46 9.64 -6.18
C VAL A 193 27.67 8.18 -6.63
N ALA A 194 28.83 7.91 -7.25
CA ALA A 194 29.12 6.60 -7.81
C ALA A 194 28.99 5.46 -6.80
N ALA A 195 29.53 5.62 -5.59
CA ALA A 195 29.48 4.59 -4.54
C ALA A 195 28.03 4.19 -4.18
N ILE A 196 27.10 5.16 -4.15
CA ILE A 196 25.69 4.89 -3.85
C ILE A 196 25.04 4.11 -4.99
N ARG A 197 25.28 4.53 -6.24
CA ARG A 197 24.74 3.80 -7.41
C ARG A 197 25.27 2.37 -7.48
N ASP A 198 26.56 2.18 -7.23
CA ASP A 198 27.19 0.86 -7.28
C ASP A 198 26.64 -0.06 -6.19
N ALA A 199 26.42 0.45 -4.98
CA ALA A 199 25.79 -0.30 -3.90
C ALA A 199 24.36 -0.69 -4.21
N ILE A 200 23.55 0.21 -4.80
CA ILE A 200 22.19 -0.09 -5.26
C ILE A 200 22.23 -1.17 -6.34
N ALA A 201 23.06 -1.01 -7.37
CA ALA A 201 23.16 -1.97 -8.46
C ALA A 201 23.60 -3.36 -7.99
N ALA A 202 24.51 -3.43 -7.04
CA ALA A 202 24.97 -4.69 -6.44
C ALA A 202 23.81 -5.40 -5.68
N ALA A 203 23.04 -4.63 -4.91
CA ALA A 203 21.88 -5.17 -4.19
C ALA A 203 20.78 -5.63 -5.15
N GLU A 204 20.46 -4.86 -6.20
CA GLU A 204 19.52 -5.25 -7.24
C GLU A 204 19.96 -6.51 -7.99
N ALA A 205 21.25 -6.63 -8.31
CA ALA A 205 21.80 -7.82 -8.95
C ALA A 205 21.69 -9.07 -8.06
N GLN A 206 21.86 -8.92 -6.74
CA GLN A 206 21.70 -10.01 -5.77
C GLN A 206 20.25 -10.44 -5.61
N LEU A 207 19.32 -9.49 -5.52
CA LEU A 207 17.88 -9.75 -5.38
C LEU A 207 17.28 -10.34 -6.68
N GLY A 208 17.82 -10.00 -7.83
CA GLY A 208 17.30 -10.42 -9.13
C GLY A 208 15.81 -10.06 -9.30
N GLU A 209 15.03 -11.00 -9.79
CA GLU A 209 13.59 -10.81 -9.96
C GLU A 209 12.81 -10.87 -8.62
N ASP A 210 13.42 -11.40 -7.56
CA ASP A 210 12.74 -11.68 -6.30
C ASP A 210 12.75 -10.52 -5.30
N GLY A 211 13.24 -9.36 -5.72
CA GLY A 211 13.23 -8.17 -4.89
C GLY A 211 13.50 -6.90 -5.68
N ARG A 212 13.59 -5.78 -4.96
CA ARG A 212 13.91 -4.47 -5.53
C ARG A 212 14.50 -3.53 -4.49
N VAL A 213 15.18 -2.51 -4.97
CA VAL A 213 15.70 -1.41 -4.15
C VAL A 213 15.01 -0.11 -4.57
N LEU A 214 14.63 0.70 -3.59
CA LEU A 214 14.11 2.04 -3.82
C LEU A 214 14.81 3.03 -2.88
N VAL A 215 15.65 3.91 -3.44
CA VAL A 215 16.23 5.02 -2.69
C VAL A 215 15.59 6.33 -3.13
N ARG A 216 15.12 7.12 -2.16
CA ARG A 216 14.47 8.40 -2.45
C ARG A 216 14.70 9.44 -1.36
N ALA A 217 14.70 10.71 -1.74
CA ALA A 217 14.70 11.81 -0.80
C ALA A 217 13.35 11.91 -0.06
N SER A 218 13.39 12.27 1.23
CA SER A 218 12.19 12.65 1.96
C SER A 218 11.66 13.99 1.46
N GLY A 219 10.35 14.13 1.33
CA GLY A 219 9.72 15.39 0.92
C GLY A 219 9.93 16.49 1.97
N THR A 220 9.82 16.15 3.25
CA THR A 220 9.77 17.11 4.37
C THR A 220 11.06 17.16 5.20
N GLU A 221 11.83 16.08 5.24
CA GLU A 221 13.01 15.95 6.11
C GLU A 221 14.30 15.92 5.30
N GLN A 222 15.42 16.25 5.95
CA GLN A 222 16.76 16.20 5.34
C GLN A 222 17.35 14.79 5.48
N LEU A 223 16.73 13.84 4.78
CA LEU A 223 17.15 12.44 4.78
C LEU A 223 16.83 11.74 3.45
N LEU A 224 17.58 10.66 3.20
CA LEU A 224 17.25 9.66 2.20
C LEU A 224 16.56 8.46 2.87
N ARG A 225 15.62 7.89 2.16
CA ARG A 225 14.93 6.67 2.53
C ARG A 225 15.41 5.55 1.63
N VAL A 226 16.06 4.56 2.22
CA VAL A 226 16.53 3.34 1.56
C VAL A 226 15.51 2.25 1.88
N MET A 227 14.76 1.81 0.88
CA MET A 227 13.84 0.70 0.98
C MET A 227 14.37 -0.47 0.19
N VAL A 228 14.39 -1.65 0.79
CA VAL A 228 14.67 -2.92 0.12
C VAL A 228 13.51 -3.87 0.37
N GLU A 229 13.07 -4.52 -0.67
CA GLU A 229 11.96 -5.46 -0.65
C GLU A 229 12.42 -6.76 -1.29
N GLY A 230 12.08 -7.90 -0.70
CA GLY A 230 12.48 -9.22 -1.19
C GLY A 230 11.85 -10.35 -0.39
N LYS A 231 12.13 -11.60 -0.78
CA LYS A 231 11.53 -12.79 -0.16
C LYS A 231 12.11 -13.11 1.23
N ASP A 232 13.39 -12.86 1.44
CA ASP A 232 14.09 -13.20 2.68
C ASP A 232 14.31 -11.95 3.53
N GLN A 233 13.74 -11.93 4.73
CA GLN A 233 13.82 -10.79 5.65
C GLN A 233 15.28 -10.48 6.07
N ALA A 234 16.08 -11.50 6.34
CA ALA A 234 17.47 -11.29 6.80
C ALA A 234 18.35 -10.74 5.66
N GLU A 235 18.14 -11.21 4.43
CA GLU A 235 18.84 -10.72 3.25
C GLU A 235 18.53 -9.23 3.01
N ILE A 236 17.24 -8.87 2.99
CA ILE A 236 16.87 -7.46 2.72
C ILE A 236 17.30 -6.51 3.83
N GLU A 237 17.37 -6.97 5.09
CA GLU A 237 17.92 -6.19 6.19
C GLU A 237 19.42 -5.93 5.99
N GLN A 238 20.18 -6.92 5.58
CA GLN A 238 21.61 -6.77 5.28
C GLN A 238 21.85 -5.80 4.13
N LEU A 239 21.09 -5.96 3.03
CA LEU A 239 21.22 -5.10 1.86
C LEU A 239 20.81 -3.65 2.15
N ALA A 240 19.70 -3.44 2.86
CA ALA A 240 19.24 -2.11 3.23
C ALA A 240 20.25 -1.38 4.10
N ASN A 241 20.84 -2.08 5.08
CA ASN A 241 21.87 -1.50 5.96
C ASN A 241 23.18 -1.24 5.20
N ALA A 242 23.61 -2.15 4.31
CA ALA A 242 24.81 -1.95 3.51
C ALA A 242 24.70 -0.68 2.62
N ILE A 243 23.56 -0.51 1.94
CA ILE A 243 23.30 0.72 1.15
C ILE A 243 23.26 1.95 2.07
N ALA A 244 22.60 1.85 3.22
CA ALA A 244 22.50 2.95 4.18
C ALA A 244 23.88 3.37 4.72
N ASP A 245 24.79 2.43 4.96
CA ASP A 245 26.16 2.72 5.41
C ASP A 245 26.96 3.46 4.32
N VAL A 246 26.87 3.02 3.07
CA VAL A 246 27.48 3.74 1.94
C VAL A 246 26.92 5.16 1.82
N VAL A 247 25.62 5.35 2.01
CA VAL A 247 25.01 6.70 2.01
C VAL A 247 25.54 7.53 3.17
N ARG A 248 25.69 6.97 4.38
CA ARG A 248 26.24 7.67 5.55
C ARG A 248 27.69 8.10 5.31
N GLU A 249 28.51 7.24 4.76
CA GLU A 249 29.91 7.53 4.47
C GLU A 249 30.07 8.61 3.40
N ALA A 250 29.28 8.54 2.35
CA ALA A 250 29.43 9.44 1.21
C ALA A 250 28.83 10.83 1.46
N ILE A 251 27.64 10.92 2.02
CA ILE A 251 26.87 12.18 2.14
C ILE A 251 26.18 12.35 3.50
N GLY A 252 26.45 11.52 4.48
CA GLY A 252 25.86 11.60 5.83
C GLY A 252 26.08 12.94 6.52
N ALA A 253 25.12 13.33 7.40
CA ALA A 253 25.15 14.54 8.20
C ALA A 253 25.93 14.32 9.51
#